data_ec9376726857503db67fea8175057f38
#
_entry.id   ec9376726857503db67fea8175057f38
#
_cell.length_a   1.000
_cell.length_b   1.000
_cell.length_c   1.000
_cell.angle_alpha   90.00
_cell.angle_beta   90.00
_cell.angle_gamma   90.00
#
_symmetry.space_group_name_H-M   'P 1'
#
loop_
_entity.id
_entity.type
_entity.pdbx_description
1 polymer ?
#
loop_
_entity_poly.entity_id
_entity_poly.type
_entity_poly.pdbx_seq_one_letter_code
_entity_poly.pdbx_strand_id
1 'polypeptide(L)'
;MKFKIFILGLLICFTSCKDEVVKKEKEPLIMVEQSEMSLLMNEMFAFNESIKQQIKDGKLNNDFPEHFNKIHTAVLTDSTVRDEAFKKDAQLFLDAQKALFEVETTEDLKMHYNNAVKACISCHEVTCVGPVPRIKKLYVK
;
A
#
# COMPACT_ATOMS: atom_id res chain seq x y z
N MET A 1 63.32 -10.63 -43.66
CA MET A 1 62.11 -9.97 -44.29
C MET A 1 60.78 -10.58 -43.84
N LYS A 2 60.71 -11.72 -43.15
CA LYS A 2 59.47 -12.34 -42.69
C LYS A 2 58.98 -11.87 -41.32
N PHE A 3 59.85 -11.29 -40.48
CA PHE A 3 59.52 -10.84 -39.14
C PHE A 3 58.82 -9.47 -39.07
N LYS A 4 58.99 -8.60 -40.07
CA LYS A 4 58.34 -7.29 -40.12
C LYS A 4 56.85 -7.34 -40.52
N ILE A 5 56.42 -8.39 -41.20
CA ILE A 5 55.02 -8.53 -41.63
C ILE A 5 54.13 -9.04 -40.44
N PHE A 6 54.74 -9.72 -39.46
CA PHE A 6 53.99 -10.24 -38.33
C PHE A 6 53.62 -9.13 -37.29
N ILE A 7 54.42 -8.08 -37.20
CA ILE A 7 54.17 -6.96 -36.28
C ILE A 7 53.10 -6.01 -36.84
N LEU A 8 52.95 -5.91 -38.16
CA LEU A 8 51.91 -5.06 -38.77
C LEU A 8 50.51 -5.67 -38.66
N GLY A 9 50.40 -7.00 -38.58
CA GLY A 9 49.09 -7.69 -38.40
C GLY A 9 48.50 -7.59 -36.99
N LEU A 10 49.33 -7.32 -35.97
CA LEU A 10 48.85 -7.25 -34.56
C LEU A 10 48.33 -5.89 -34.16
N LEU A 11 48.55 -4.85 -34.98
CA LEU A 11 48.15 -3.47 -34.64
C LEU A 11 46.74 -3.08 -35.09
N ILE A 12 46.01 -3.98 -35.79
CA ILE A 12 44.67 -3.69 -36.37
C ILE A 12 43.51 -4.13 -35.46
N CYS A 13 43.80 -4.83 -34.37
CA CYS A 13 42.73 -5.41 -33.52
C CYS A 13 42.24 -4.47 -32.38
N PHE A 14 42.70 -3.23 -32.29
CA PHE A 14 42.30 -2.31 -31.21
C PHE A 14 41.34 -1.19 -31.64
N THR A 15 40.76 -1.26 -32.81
CA THR A 15 39.73 -0.31 -33.20
C THR A 15 38.35 -0.99 -33.09
N SER A 16 37.73 -0.79 -31.99
CA SER A 16 36.29 -0.68 -31.87
C SER A 16 35.74 -1.33 -30.62
N CYS A 17 35.22 -0.53 -29.81
CA CYS A 17 33.82 -0.52 -29.39
C CYS A 17 33.60 0.84 -28.73
N LYS A 18 33.14 1.79 -29.49
CA LYS A 18 32.41 2.92 -28.92
C LYS A 18 30.98 2.41 -28.73
N ASP A 19 30.69 1.89 -27.54
CA ASP A 19 29.31 1.81 -27.08
C ASP A 19 28.80 3.25 -26.93
N GLU A 20 28.08 3.73 -27.93
CA GLU A 20 27.20 4.88 -27.75
C GLU A 20 26.17 4.47 -26.71
N VAL A 21 26.44 4.79 -25.45
CA VAL A 21 25.46 4.78 -24.39
C VAL A 21 24.42 5.82 -24.79
N VAL A 22 23.40 5.39 -25.51
CA VAL A 22 22.16 6.16 -25.71
C VAL A 22 21.62 6.40 -24.31
N LYS A 23 21.95 7.56 -23.72
CA LYS A 23 21.26 8.08 -22.55
C LYS A 23 19.79 8.22 -22.94
N LYS A 24 18.98 7.19 -22.69
CA LYS A 24 17.54 7.34 -22.65
C LYS A 24 17.27 8.40 -21.59
N GLU A 25 16.95 9.60 -22.03
CA GLU A 25 16.42 10.66 -21.18
C GLU A 25 15.19 10.08 -20.50
N LYS A 26 15.30 9.88 -19.18
CA LYS A 26 14.16 9.36 -18.40
C LYS A 26 13.09 10.42 -18.47
N GLU A 27 11.99 10.13 -19.11
CA GLU A 27 10.81 10.98 -19.06
C GLU A 27 10.50 11.30 -17.58
N PRO A 28 10.18 12.57 -17.28
CA PRO A 28 9.84 12.94 -15.91
C PRO A 28 8.69 12.08 -15.43
N LEU A 29 8.84 11.45 -14.27
CA LEU A 29 7.77 10.69 -13.63
C LEU A 29 6.63 11.64 -13.30
N ILE A 30 5.55 11.56 -14.07
CA ILE A 30 4.32 12.29 -13.78
C ILE A 30 3.67 11.57 -12.62
N MET A 31 3.66 12.23 -11.43
CA MET A 31 2.93 11.73 -10.27
C MET A 31 1.44 11.82 -10.57
N VAL A 32 0.76 10.69 -10.65
CA VAL A 32 -0.69 10.64 -10.78
C VAL A 32 -1.30 11.15 -9.48
N GLU A 33 -2.26 12.07 -9.59
CA GLU A 33 -3.01 12.57 -8.43
C GLU A 33 -3.75 11.41 -7.75
N GLN A 34 -3.67 11.36 -6.42
CA GLN A 34 -4.33 10.31 -5.65
C GLN A 34 -5.84 10.54 -5.64
N SER A 35 -6.61 9.48 -5.84
CA SER A 35 -8.07 9.55 -5.69
C SER A 35 -8.48 9.81 -4.24
N GLU A 36 -9.69 10.33 -4.03
CA GLU A 36 -10.25 10.51 -2.68
C GLU A 36 -10.24 9.21 -1.87
N MET A 37 -10.55 8.08 -2.51
CA MET A 37 -10.50 6.77 -1.86
C MET A 37 -9.07 6.41 -1.43
N SER A 38 -8.07 6.69 -2.26
CA SER A 38 -6.67 6.42 -1.91
C SER A 38 -6.22 7.24 -0.70
N LEU A 39 -6.62 8.51 -0.64
CA LEU A 39 -6.35 9.39 0.50
C LEU A 39 -7.04 8.88 1.76
N LEU A 40 -8.33 8.52 1.67
CA LEU A 40 -9.10 7.97 2.78
C LEU A 40 -8.49 6.66 3.31
N MET A 41 -8.06 5.75 2.44
CA MET A 41 -7.40 4.49 2.83
C MET A 41 -6.07 4.73 3.55
N ASN A 42 -5.29 5.73 3.12
CA ASN A 42 -4.06 6.10 3.83
C ASN A 42 -4.35 6.69 5.22
N GLU A 43 -5.39 7.47 5.35
CA GLU A 43 -5.84 8.04 6.62
C GLU A 43 -6.32 6.94 7.58
N MET A 44 -7.18 6.01 7.11
CA MET A 44 -7.61 4.83 7.86
C MET A 44 -6.42 3.99 8.33
N PHE A 45 -5.41 3.81 7.48
CA PHE A 45 -4.21 3.08 7.85
C PHE A 45 -3.45 3.80 8.98
N ALA A 46 -3.18 5.10 8.84
CA ALA A 46 -2.48 5.90 9.85
C ALA A 46 -3.24 5.92 11.19
N PHE A 47 -4.57 6.06 11.13
CA PHE A 47 -5.43 5.98 12.31
C PHE A 47 -5.26 4.62 13.02
N ASN A 48 -5.34 3.52 12.29
CA ASN A 48 -5.18 2.18 12.85
C ASN A 48 -3.75 1.91 13.37
N GLU A 49 -2.71 2.52 12.79
CA GLU A 49 -1.36 2.49 13.39
C GLU A 49 -1.35 3.17 14.78
N SER A 50 -2.03 4.31 14.93
CA SER A 50 -2.13 5.00 16.21
C SER A 50 -2.92 4.18 17.24
N ILE A 51 -4.05 3.59 16.85
CA ILE A 51 -4.84 2.69 17.70
C ILE A 51 -4.00 1.49 18.15
N LYS A 52 -3.27 0.87 17.25
CA LYS A 52 -2.34 -0.23 17.60
C LYS A 52 -1.37 0.16 18.71
N GLN A 53 -0.82 1.37 18.66
CA GLN A 53 0.08 1.85 19.70
C GLN A 53 -0.67 2.07 21.01
N GLN A 54 -1.84 2.68 21.00
CA GLN A 54 -2.68 2.90 22.17
C GLN A 54 -3.07 1.59 22.87
N ILE A 55 -3.41 0.55 22.09
CA ILE A 55 -3.70 -0.79 22.64
C ILE A 55 -2.49 -1.36 23.39
N LYS A 56 -1.28 -1.22 22.84
CA LYS A 56 -0.04 -1.65 23.50
C LYS A 56 0.22 -0.89 24.81
N ASP A 57 -0.17 0.39 24.85
CA ASP A 57 -0.03 1.24 26.03
C ASP A 57 -1.20 1.05 27.03
N GLY A 58 -2.15 0.14 26.71
CA GLY A 58 -3.30 -0.19 27.56
C GLY A 58 -4.36 0.91 27.65
N LYS A 59 -4.42 1.82 26.68
CA LYS A 59 -5.37 2.94 26.65
C LYS A 59 -5.93 3.12 25.25
N LEU A 60 -7.23 3.42 25.15
CA LEU A 60 -7.87 3.90 23.94
C LEU A 60 -8.48 5.27 24.22
N ASN A 61 -8.00 6.31 23.55
CA ASN A 61 -8.39 7.69 23.81
C ASN A 61 -9.10 8.36 22.62
N ASN A 62 -9.40 7.58 21.57
CA ASN A 62 -10.01 8.09 20.35
C ASN A 62 -11.47 7.65 20.27
N ASP A 63 -12.24 8.42 19.51
CA ASP A 63 -13.58 8.03 19.06
C ASP A 63 -13.51 7.52 17.62
N PHE A 64 -14.59 6.88 17.15
CA PHE A 64 -14.72 6.48 15.77
C PHE A 64 -14.73 7.71 14.84
N PRO A 65 -13.84 7.81 13.83
CA PRO A 65 -13.84 8.93 12.91
C PRO A 65 -15.02 8.85 11.92
N GLU A 66 -16.07 9.63 12.15
CA GLU A 66 -17.29 9.57 11.35
C GLU A 66 -17.08 9.75 9.84
N HIS A 67 -16.04 10.49 9.44
CA HIS A 67 -15.72 10.68 8.02
C HIS A 67 -15.24 9.38 7.32
N PHE A 68 -14.92 8.32 8.05
CA PHE A 68 -14.64 6.99 7.46
C PHE A 68 -15.85 6.40 6.74
N ASN A 69 -17.06 6.84 7.08
CA ASN A 69 -18.27 6.49 6.32
C ASN A 69 -18.19 6.92 4.83
N LYS A 70 -17.28 7.86 4.48
CA LYS A 70 -17.01 8.23 3.08
C LYS A 70 -16.46 7.07 2.24
N ILE A 71 -16.09 5.93 2.83
CA ILE A 71 -15.73 4.72 2.08
C ILE A 71 -16.81 4.33 1.07
N HIS A 72 -18.07 4.62 1.35
CA HIS A 72 -19.18 4.34 0.44
C HIS A 72 -19.30 5.33 -0.73
N THR A 73 -18.73 6.53 -0.62
CA THR A 73 -18.96 7.62 -1.57
C THR A 73 -17.69 8.21 -2.20
N ALA A 74 -16.53 8.10 -1.52
CA ALA A 74 -15.27 8.66 -2.00
C ALA A 74 -14.93 8.21 -3.43
N VAL A 75 -14.42 9.11 -4.27
CA VAL A 75 -14.09 8.83 -5.66
C VAL A 75 -12.98 7.79 -5.74
N LEU A 76 -13.25 6.69 -6.44
CA LEU A 76 -12.32 5.60 -6.68
C LEU A 76 -11.37 5.92 -7.85
N THR A 77 -10.18 5.34 -7.86
CA THR A 77 -9.29 5.36 -9.03
C THR A 77 -9.92 4.62 -10.21
N ASP A 78 -10.60 3.50 -9.93
CA ASP A 78 -11.40 2.73 -10.88
C ASP A 78 -12.83 2.61 -10.34
N SER A 79 -13.77 3.28 -10.98
CA SER A 79 -15.18 3.32 -10.53
C SER A 79 -15.90 1.97 -10.69
N THR A 80 -15.37 1.04 -11.49
CA THR A 80 -16.00 -0.27 -11.73
C THR A 80 -15.92 -1.20 -10.54
N VAL A 81 -15.03 -0.94 -9.59
CA VAL A 81 -14.84 -1.75 -8.37
C VAL A 81 -15.93 -1.54 -7.32
N ARG A 82 -16.79 -0.52 -7.45
CA ARG A 82 -17.86 -0.23 -6.47
C ARG A 82 -19.12 -1.07 -6.75
N ASP A 83 -18.98 -2.36 -6.63
CA ASP A 83 -20.07 -3.32 -6.75
C ASP A 83 -20.74 -3.64 -5.39
N GLU A 84 -21.66 -4.59 -5.36
CA GLU A 84 -22.34 -5.00 -4.13
C GLU A 84 -21.39 -5.72 -3.14
N ALA A 85 -20.37 -6.41 -3.64
CA ALA A 85 -19.37 -7.05 -2.80
C ALA A 85 -18.54 -5.98 -2.08
N PHE A 86 -18.07 -4.97 -2.80
CA PHE A 86 -17.37 -3.81 -2.22
C PHE A 86 -18.22 -3.14 -1.12
N LYS A 87 -19.50 -2.86 -1.40
CA LYS A 87 -20.38 -2.19 -0.42
C LYS A 87 -20.54 -3.01 0.86
N LYS A 88 -20.69 -4.33 0.73
CA LYS A 88 -20.78 -5.26 1.85
C LYS A 88 -19.49 -5.26 2.67
N ASP A 89 -18.34 -5.37 2.02
CA ASP A 89 -17.04 -5.43 2.70
C ASP A 89 -16.69 -4.09 3.36
N ALA A 90 -17.04 -2.97 2.74
CA ALA A 90 -16.92 -1.65 3.33
C ALA A 90 -17.76 -1.52 4.62
N GLN A 91 -19.00 -2.02 4.61
CA GLN A 91 -19.85 -2.02 5.80
C GLN A 91 -19.29 -2.91 6.90
N LEU A 92 -18.83 -4.13 6.57
CA LEU A 92 -18.21 -5.04 7.53
C LEU A 92 -16.97 -4.40 8.20
N PHE A 93 -16.17 -3.65 7.44
CA PHE A 93 -15.06 -2.90 8.01
C PHE A 93 -15.54 -1.81 8.98
N LEU A 94 -16.52 -1.00 8.57
CA LEU A 94 -17.05 0.08 9.42
C LEU A 94 -17.63 -0.46 10.73
N ASP A 95 -18.40 -1.55 10.67
CA ASP A 95 -18.99 -2.19 11.84
C ASP A 95 -17.90 -2.73 12.78
N ALA A 96 -16.90 -3.41 12.24
CA ALA A 96 -15.77 -3.91 13.03
C ALA A 96 -14.94 -2.77 13.64
N GLN A 97 -14.76 -1.65 12.91
CA GLN A 97 -14.04 -0.49 13.40
C GLN A 97 -14.81 0.25 14.50
N LYS A 98 -16.16 0.36 14.39
CA LYS A 98 -17.02 0.97 15.41
C LYS A 98 -17.06 0.12 16.69
N ALA A 99 -17.21 -1.19 16.56
CA ALA A 99 -17.22 -2.11 17.69
C ALA A 99 -15.97 -2.01 18.58
N LEU A 100 -14.85 -1.51 18.03
CA LEU A 100 -13.63 -1.26 18.77
C LEU A 100 -13.81 -0.22 19.89
N PHE A 101 -14.72 0.75 19.72
CA PHE A 101 -14.97 1.84 20.67
C PHE A 101 -16.09 1.54 21.66
N GLU A 102 -16.69 0.36 21.55
CA GLU A 102 -17.80 -0.09 22.42
C GLU A 102 -17.33 -1.08 23.51
N VAL A 103 -16.03 -1.43 23.52
CA VAL A 103 -15.48 -2.43 24.44
C VAL A 103 -14.84 -1.81 25.67
N GLU A 104 -14.93 -2.48 26.81
CA GLU A 104 -14.44 -1.99 28.11
C GLU A 104 -13.11 -2.64 28.56
N THR A 105 -12.81 -3.85 28.07
CA THR A 105 -11.62 -4.58 28.50
C THR A 105 -10.47 -4.52 27.50
N THR A 106 -9.22 -4.55 27.98
CA THR A 106 -8.03 -4.53 27.12
C THR A 106 -7.93 -5.77 26.21
N GLU A 107 -8.39 -6.94 26.68
CA GLU A 107 -8.35 -8.17 25.89
C GLU A 107 -9.39 -8.11 24.75
N ASP A 108 -10.59 -7.64 25.04
CA ASP A 108 -11.62 -7.42 24.01
C ASP A 108 -11.16 -6.37 23.00
N LEU A 109 -10.51 -5.30 23.46
CA LEU A 109 -9.98 -4.25 22.62
C LEU A 109 -9.00 -4.79 21.57
N LYS A 110 -8.06 -5.65 21.96
CA LYS A 110 -7.13 -6.32 21.06
C LYS A 110 -7.86 -7.22 20.04
N MET A 111 -8.85 -7.99 20.51
CA MET A 111 -9.65 -8.86 19.66
C MET A 111 -10.43 -8.05 18.62
N HIS A 112 -11.15 -7.02 19.02
CA HIS A 112 -11.94 -6.16 18.14
C HIS A 112 -11.05 -5.40 17.15
N TYR A 113 -9.90 -4.90 17.59
CA TYR A 113 -8.92 -4.28 16.70
C TYR A 113 -8.43 -5.26 15.62
N ASN A 114 -8.05 -6.48 16.01
CA ASN A 114 -7.60 -7.48 15.05
C ASN A 114 -8.72 -7.91 14.09
N ASN A 115 -9.98 -7.86 14.52
CA ASN A 115 -11.14 -8.09 13.64
C ASN A 115 -11.29 -6.97 12.60
N ALA A 116 -11.11 -5.71 12.99
CA ALA A 116 -11.11 -4.58 12.04
C ALA A 116 -9.96 -4.71 11.02
N VAL A 117 -8.75 -5.06 11.47
CA VAL A 117 -7.62 -5.33 10.57
C VAL A 117 -7.91 -6.49 9.61
N LYS A 118 -8.57 -7.55 10.10
CA LYS A 118 -9.00 -8.68 9.27
C LYS A 118 -10.00 -8.25 8.20
N ALA A 119 -10.96 -7.40 8.54
CA ALA A 119 -11.94 -6.86 7.56
C ALA A 119 -11.23 -6.04 6.47
N CYS A 120 -10.24 -5.20 6.82
CA CYS A 120 -9.39 -4.52 5.83
C CYS A 120 -8.73 -5.51 4.86
N ILE A 121 -8.11 -6.57 5.40
CA ILE A 121 -7.40 -7.57 4.58
C ILE A 121 -8.37 -8.30 3.66
N SER A 122 -9.53 -8.75 4.17
CA SER A 122 -10.51 -9.52 3.40
C SER A 122 -11.00 -8.75 2.17
N CYS A 123 -11.33 -7.47 2.33
CA CYS A 123 -11.71 -6.59 1.22
C CYS A 123 -10.55 -6.42 0.22
N HIS A 124 -9.34 -6.12 0.73
CA HIS A 124 -8.17 -5.86 -0.11
C HIS A 124 -7.66 -7.09 -0.85
N GLU A 125 -7.82 -8.29 -0.33
CA GLU A 125 -7.42 -9.54 -1.02
C GLU A 125 -8.25 -9.79 -2.30
N VAL A 126 -9.44 -9.21 -2.39
CA VAL A 126 -10.32 -9.33 -3.57
C VAL A 126 -10.18 -8.12 -4.51
N THR A 127 -10.18 -6.92 -3.94
CA THR A 127 -10.35 -5.69 -4.72
C THR A 127 -9.02 -5.00 -5.06
N CYS A 128 -8.05 -4.97 -4.14
CA CYS A 128 -6.80 -4.23 -4.30
C CYS A 128 -5.67 -4.83 -3.47
N VAL A 129 -4.99 -5.84 -3.99
CA VAL A 129 -4.03 -6.66 -3.23
C VAL A 129 -2.74 -5.94 -2.82
N GLY A 130 -2.36 -4.85 -3.50
CA GLY A 130 -1.11 -4.13 -3.26
C GLY A 130 -0.88 -3.74 -1.79
N PRO A 131 -1.85 -3.16 -1.07
CA PRO A 131 -1.71 -2.76 0.33
C PRO A 131 -1.67 -3.91 1.34
N VAL A 132 -2.06 -5.13 0.99
CA VAL A 132 -2.21 -6.27 1.92
C VAL A 132 -0.96 -6.52 2.79
N PRO A 133 0.28 -6.53 2.26
CA PRO A 133 1.48 -6.73 3.08
C PRO A 133 1.69 -5.63 4.12
N ARG A 134 1.27 -4.39 3.81
CA ARG A 134 1.33 -3.25 4.74
C ARG A 134 0.26 -3.39 5.81
N ILE A 135 -0.98 -3.71 5.44
CA ILE A 135 -2.12 -3.88 6.36
C ILE A 135 -1.83 -5.01 7.36
N LYS A 136 -1.24 -6.13 6.93
CA LYS A 136 -0.85 -7.24 7.82
C LYS A 136 0.09 -6.82 8.97
N LYS A 137 0.82 -5.72 8.81
CA LYS A 137 1.68 -5.18 9.88
C LYS A 137 0.88 -4.50 11.00
N LEU A 138 -0.40 -4.19 10.78
CA LEU A 138 -1.27 -3.61 11.81
C LEU A 138 -1.64 -4.60 12.92
N TYR A 139 -1.63 -5.90 12.69
CA TYR A 139 -2.00 -6.87 13.74
C TYR A 139 -1.25 -6.64 15.05
N VAL A 140 -2.00 -6.73 16.17
CA VAL A 140 -1.46 -6.80 17.52
C VAL A 140 -1.29 -8.28 17.87
N LYS A 141 -0.06 -8.65 18.26
CA LYS A 141 0.31 -10.01 18.68
C LYS A 141 -0.01 -10.24 20.16
#